data_3321920cc2946b475c3ec34b52a407cd
#
_entry.id   3321920cc2946b475c3ec34b52a407cd
#
_cell.length_a   1.000
_cell.length_b   1.000
_cell.length_c   1.000
_cell.angle_alpha   90.00
_cell.angle_beta   90.00
_cell.angle_gamma   90.00
#
_symmetry.space_group_name_H-M   'P 1'
#
loop_
_entity.id
_entity.type
_entity.pdbx_description
1 polymer ?
#
loop_
_entity_poly.entity_id
_entity_poly.type
_entity_poly.pdbx_seq_one_letter_code
_entity_poly.pdbx_strand_id
1 'polypeptide(L)'
;MATLKAVVFDMDDTLLSINLSAFIGVFALDEANLLAQVARKPIVSLFSPLGSAMLALNNGDRAQGDTRTNRQFFADEIERRCGIPILEPAIADMLDFYEREVLPKKNDRTISARPREGAHEAVQTVLDHGLRIALLTNPSFSRSCIECRMGWGDMLDMPFELVTTWENSTRVKPSADYYRDSLAKLGLAPEETLMVGNDPKRDFPSPSIGLKTAYVGAGYQPHALWSGSMADFAKDFDRIEERFCNGE
;
A
#
# COMPACT_ATOMS: atom_id res chain seq x y z
N MET A 1 6.09 -26.02 15.72
CA MET A 1 5.55 -24.72 16.11
C MET A 1 6.02 -23.72 15.06
N ALA A 2 5.13 -22.87 14.56
CA ALA A 2 5.52 -21.78 13.67
C ALA A 2 6.34 -20.76 14.47
N THR A 3 7.36 -20.18 13.87
CA THR A 3 8.15 -19.11 14.48
C THR A 3 7.86 -17.83 13.71
N LEU A 4 7.42 -16.78 14.39
CA LEU A 4 7.24 -15.47 13.77
C LEU A 4 8.62 -14.92 13.41
N LYS A 5 8.81 -14.49 12.15
CA LYS A 5 10.06 -13.91 11.66
C LYS A 5 9.89 -12.47 11.19
N ALA A 6 8.68 -12.12 10.79
CA ALA A 6 8.40 -10.78 10.28
C ALA A 6 6.96 -10.34 10.55
N VAL A 7 6.80 -9.04 10.73
CA VAL A 7 5.50 -8.37 10.71
C VAL A 7 5.45 -7.46 9.50
N VAL A 8 4.42 -7.61 8.68
CA VAL A 8 4.21 -6.76 7.50
C VAL A 8 2.98 -5.89 7.74
N PHE A 9 3.12 -4.60 7.47
CA PHE A 9 2.10 -3.60 7.78
C PHE A 9 1.45 -3.06 6.51
N ASP A 10 0.16 -2.84 6.56
CA ASP A 10 -0.48 -1.89 5.66
C ASP A 10 -0.15 -0.45 6.09
N MET A 11 -0.43 0.52 5.21
CA MET A 11 -0.10 1.93 5.46
C MET A 11 -1.33 2.77 5.82
N ASP A 12 -2.23 2.93 4.86
CA ASP A 12 -3.35 3.88 4.97
C ASP A 12 -4.37 3.39 6.01
N ASP A 13 -4.69 4.23 6.99
CA ASP A 13 -5.52 3.89 8.15
C ASP A 13 -5.01 2.72 9.02
N THR A 14 -3.77 2.28 8.80
CA THR A 14 -3.04 1.34 9.66
C THR A 14 -1.90 2.04 10.40
N LEU A 15 -0.85 2.48 9.70
CA LEU A 15 0.25 3.28 10.25
C LEU A 15 0.07 4.79 10.02
N LEU A 16 -0.67 5.17 8.99
CA LEU A 16 -1.01 6.53 8.60
C LEU A 16 -2.50 6.77 8.80
N SER A 17 -2.88 7.79 9.56
CA SER A 17 -4.25 8.29 9.59
C SER A 17 -4.44 9.28 8.45
N ILE A 18 -5.37 9.03 7.52
CA ILE A 18 -5.55 9.84 6.31
C ILE A 18 -7.01 9.84 5.83
N ASN A 19 -7.46 10.96 5.26
CA ASN A 19 -8.65 10.94 4.42
C ASN A 19 -8.26 10.47 3.02
N LEU A 20 -8.18 9.14 2.83
CA LEU A 20 -7.71 8.52 1.60
C LEU A 20 -8.55 8.92 0.38
N SER A 21 -9.87 9.08 0.53
CA SER A 21 -10.74 9.52 -0.57
C SER A 21 -10.42 10.94 -1.03
N ALA A 22 -10.16 11.85 -0.09
CA ALA A 22 -9.75 13.21 -0.41
C ALA A 22 -8.36 13.24 -1.06
N PHE A 23 -7.42 12.45 -0.55
CA PHE A 23 -6.09 12.28 -1.15
C PHE A 23 -6.20 11.82 -2.61
N ILE A 24 -6.94 10.75 -2.88
CA ILE A 24 -7.14 10.22 -4.23
C ILE A 24 -7.78 11.29 -5.14
N GLY A 25 -8.76 12.04 -4.65
CA GLY A 25 -9.41 13.10 -5.41
C GLY A 25 -8.45 14.22 -5.80
N VAL A 26 -7.63 14.71 -4.87
CA VAL A 26 -6.61 15.75 -5.13
C VAL A 26 -5.56 15.23 -6.09
N PHE A 27 -5.02 14.05 -5.84
CA PHE A 27 -3.99 13.42 -6.67
C PHE A 27 -4.47 13.21 -8.10
N ALA A 28 -5.65 12.61 -8.29
CA ALA A 28 -6.20 12.35 -9.63
C ALA A 28 -6.52 13.64 -10.40
N LEU A 29 -6.98 14.69 -9.71
CA LEU A 29 -7.22 16.00 -10.34
C LEU A 29 -5.91 16.64 -10.80
N ASP A 30 -4.88 16.61 -9.97
CA ASP A 30 -3.58 17.20 -10.31
C ASP A 30 -2.90 16.42 -11.45
N GLU A 31 -2.91 15.07 -11.42
CA GLU A 31 -2.42 14.26 -12.55
C GLU A 31 -3.18 14.53 -13.85
N ALA A 32 -4.51 14.58 -13.76
CA ALA A 32 -5.33 14.91 -14.95
C ALA A 32 -4.99 16.28 -15.53
N ASN A 33 -4.73 17.29 -14.68
CA ASN A 33 -4.30 18.62 -15.11
C ASN A 33 -2.92 18.57 -15.81
N LEU A 34 -1.95 17.89 -15.23
CA LEU A 34 -0.61 17.75 -15.82
C LEU A 34 -0.66 17.06 -17.18
N LEU A 35 -1.36 15.93 -17.26
CA LEU A 35 -1.50 15.18 -18.51
C LEU A 35 -2.32 15.93 -19.55
N ALA A 36 -3.34 16.72 -19.16
CA ALA A 36 -4.09 17.57 -20.05
C ALA A 36 -3.22 18.63 -20.73
N GLN A 37 -2.32 19.25 -19.96
CA GLN A 37 -1.37 20.24 -20.50
C GLN A 37 -0.40 19.61 -21.51
N VAL A 38 0.21 18.48 -21.17
CA VAL A 38 1.13 17.76 -22.07
C VAL A 38 0.43 17.29 -23.34
N ALA A 39 -0.73 16.67 -23.20
CA ALA A 39 -1.49 16.13 -24.32
C ALA A 39 -2.24 17.21 -25.12
N ARG A 40 -2.27 18.47 -24.64
CA ARG A 40 -3.09 19.57 -25.21
C ARG A 40 -4.56 19.19 -25.37
N LYS A 41 -5.10 18.48 -24.34
CA LYS A 41 -6.49 18.02 -24.30
C LYS A 41 -7.27 18.73 -23.19
N PRO A 42 -8.60 18.86 -23.31
CA PRO A 42 -9.41 19.32 -22.19
C PRO A 42 -9.31 18.35 -21.01
N ILE A 43 -9.12 18.85 -19.80
CA ILE A 43 -9.00 18.02 -18.58
C ILE A 43 -10.17 17.04 -18.42
N VAL A 44 -11.39 17.48 -18.75
CA VAL A 44 -12.60 16.65 -18.66
C VAL A 44 -12.53 15.37 -19.49
N SER A 45 -11.73 15.35 -20.55
CA SER A 45 -11.53 14.18 -21.40
C SER A 45 -10.62 13.13 -20.78
N LEU A 46 -9.93 13.43 -19.69
CA LEU A 46 -8.98 12.52 -19.03
C LEU A 46 -9.56 11.82 -17.81
N PHE A 47 -10.60 12.36 -17.17
CA PHE A 47 -11.17 11.73 -15.97
C PHE A 47 -11.64 10.30 -16.19
N SER A 48 -12.38 10.05 -17.29
CA SER A 48 -12.87 8.71 -17.58
C SER A 48 -11.74 7.72 -17.93
N PRO A 49 -10.75 8.04 -18.79
CA PRO A 49 -9.59 7.20 -19.05
C PRO A 49 -8.78 6.87 -17.80
N LEU A 50 -8.42 7.87 -17.00
CA LEU A 50 -7.64 7.71 -15.76
C LEU A 50 -8.39 6.85 -14.74
N GLY A 51 -9.65 7.19 -14.46
CA GLY A 51 -10.48 6.41 -13.55
C GLY A 51 -10.67 4.97 -14.00
N SER A 52 -10.88 4.75 -15.31
CA SER A 52 -11.03 3.39 -15.87
C SER A 52 -9.73 2.59 -15.84
N ALA A 53 -8.57 3.22 -16.05
CA ALA A 53 -7.28 2.56 -15.94
C ALA A 53 -6.98 2.17 -14.48
N MET A 54 -7.28 3.07 -13.53
CA MET A 54 -7.14 2.78 -12.10
C MET A 54 -8.09 1.67 -11.63
N LEU A 55 -9.33 1.65 -12.12
CA LEU A 55 -10.27 0.55 -11.85
C LEU A 55 -9.77 -0.77 -12.42
N ALA A 56 -9.29 -0.79 -13.67
CA ALA A 56 -8.74 -2.00 -14.29
C ALA A 56 -7.54 -2.55 -13.49
N LEU A 57 -6.66 -1.66 -13.00
CA LEU A 57 -5.55 -2.03 -12.14
C LEU A 57 -6.01 -2.68 -10.83
N ASN A 58 -7.02 -2.10 -10.17
CA ASN A 58 -7.45 -2.51 -8.84
C ASN A 58 -8.47 -3.65 -8.81
N ASN A 59 -9.18 -3.91 -9.90
CA ASN A 59 -10.15 -5.02 -9.98
C ASN A 59 -9.50 -6.39 -10.19
N GLY A 60 -8.20 -6.45 -10.45
CA GLY A 60 -7.50 -7.70 -10.66
C GLY A 60 -7.83 -8.38 -12.00
N ASP A 61 -8.44 -7.68 -12.97
CA ASP A 61 -8.85 -8.21 -14.29
C ASP A 61 -7.65 -8.49 -15.22
N ARG A 62 -6.50 -8.78 -14.64
CA ARG A 62 -5.28 -9.09 -15.41
C ARG A 62 -5.28 -10.54 -15.84
N ALA A 63 -4.87 -10.77 -17.08
CA ALA A 63 -4.73 -12.12 -17.61
C ALA A 63 -3.79 -12.97 -16.73
N GLN A 64 -4.11 -14.25 -16.60
CA GLN A 64 -3.21 -15.19 -15.95
C GLN A 64 -1.89 -15.24 -16.73
N GLY A 65 -0.76 -15.11 -16.00
CA GLY A 65 0.58 -15.06 -16.61
C GLY A 65 1.02 -13.66 -17.06
N ASP A 66 0.23 -12.60 -16.88
CA ASP A 66 0.69 -11.23 -17.10
C ASP A 66 1.75 -10.87 -16.04
N THR A 67 2.98 -10.66 -16.49
CA THR A 67 4.17 -10.36 -15.66
C THR A 67 4.53 -8.88 -15.62
N ARG A 68 3.77 -8.02 -16.33
CA ARG A 68 4.02 -6.56 -16.28
C ARG A 68 3.91 -6.04 -14.86
N THR A 69 4.73 -5.08 -14.48
CA THR A 69 4.52 -4.33 -13.25
C THR A 69 3.19 -3.57 -13.29
N ASN A 70 2.67 -3.19 -12.13
CA ASN A 70 1.45 -2.39 -12.05
C ASN A 70 1.62 -1.05 -12.79
N ARG A 71 2.83 -0.46 -12.73
CA ARG A 71 3.19 0.74 -13.48
C ARG A 71 3.08 0.53 -14.99
N GLN A 72 3.63 -0.55 -15.52
CA GLN A 72 3.55 -0.89 -16.95
C GLN A 72 2.10 -1.12 -17.38
N PHE A 73 1.36 -1.91 -16.59
CA PHE A 73 -0.05 -2.18 -16.87
C PHE A 73 -0.89 -0.89 -16.91
N PHE A 74 -0.72 -0.02 -15.90
CA PHE A 74 -1.43 1.26 -15.85
C PHE A 74 -1.04 2.17 -17.04
N ALA A 75 0.22 2.23 -17.38
CA ALA A 75 0.71 3.00 -18.50
C ALA A 75 0.11 2.54 -19.84
N ASP A 76 0.10 1.23 -20.09
CA ASP A 76 -0.51 0.65 -21.30
C ASP A 76 -2.02 0.97 -21.38
N GLU A 77 -2.71 0.92 -20.23
CA GLU A 77 -4.14 1.29 -20.15
C GLU A 77 -4.38 2.78 -20.45
N ILE A 78 -3.52 3.67 -19.96
CA ILE A 78 -3.61 5.10 -20.24
C ILE A 78 -3.31 5.38 -21.72
N GLU A 79 -2.25 4.80 -22.25
CA GLU A 79 -1.89 4.98 -23.68
C GLU A 79 -3.00 4.46 -24.59
N ARG A 80 -3.54 3.28 -24.31
CA ARG A 80 -4.64 2.69 -25.06
C ARG A 80 -5.92 3.54 -25.00
N ARG A 81 -6.25 4.17 -23.88
CA ARG A 81 -7.51 4.90 -23.66
C ARG A 81 -7.44 6.36 -24.13
N CYS A 82 -6.33 7.00 -23.98
CA CYS A 82 -6.22 8.43 -24.29
C CYS A 82 -4.97 8.82 -25.12
N GLY A 83 -4.14 7.83 -25.50
CA GLY A 83 -2.97 8.07 -26.37
C GLY A 83 -1.85 8.86 -25.71
N ILE A 84 -1.71 8.77 -24.38
CA ILE A 84 -0.65 9.46 -23.64
C ILE A 84 0.36 8.42 -23.15
N PRO A 85 1.60 8.41 -23.65
CA PRO A 85 2.64 7.49 -23.25
C PRO A 85 3.30 7.98 -21.94
N ILE A 86 2.68 7.71 -20.80
CA ILE A 86 3.12 8.23 -19.48
C ILE A 86 4.50 7.72 -19.05
N LEU A 87 5.05 6.70 -19.70
CA LEU A 87 6.42 6.21 -19.48
C LEU A 87 7.46 6.91 -20.35
N GLU A 88 7.05 7.79 -21.27
CA GLU A 88 8.00 8.63 -22.00
C GLU A 88 8.77 9.52 -21.00
N PRO A 89 10.11 9.60 -21.09
CA PRO A 89 10.94 10.24 -20.06
C PRO A 89 10.45 11.63 -19.64
N ALA A 90 10.12 12.50 -20.60
CA ALA A 90 9.68 13.86 -20.28
C ALA A 90 8.35 13.90 -19.48
N ILE A 91 7.43 12.96 -19.72
CA ILE A 91 6.16 12.88 -19.00
C ILE A 91 6.40 12.22 -17.63
N ALA A 92 7.18 11.15 -17.60
CA ALA A 92 7.52 10.44 -16.37
C ALA A 92 8.25 11.36 -15.38
N ASP A 93 9.23 12.15 -15.86
CA ASP A 93 9.98 13.11 -15.04
C ASP A 93 9.07 14.22 -14.49
N MET A 94 8.11 14.69 -15.28
CA MET A 94 7.12 15.70 -14.84
C MET A 94 6.21 15.14 -13.72
N LEU A 95 5.73 13.91 -13.87
CA LEU A 95 4.90 13.25 -12.84
C LEU A 95 5.71 13.00 -11.57
N ASP A 96 6.94 12.49 -11.70
CA ASP A 96 7.84 12.28 -10.57
C ASP A 96 8.19 13.60 -9.85
N PHE A 97 8.44 14.67 -10.59
CA PHE A 97 8.63 16.01 -10.02
C PHE A 97 7.40 16.47 -9.21
N TYR A 98 6.21 16.28 -9.77
CA TYR A 98 4.97 16.60 -9.04
C TYR A 98 4.87 15.82 -7.74
N GLU A 99 5.10 14.52 -7.77
CA GLU A 99 4.99 13.66 -6.60
C GLU A 99 6.02 13.97 -5.51
N ARG A 100 7.23 14.37 -5.90
CA ARG A 100 8.31 14.71 -4.96
C ARG A 100 8.24 16.13 -4.42
N GLU A 101 7.90 17.09 -5.26
CA GLU A 101 8.07 18.50 -4.93
C GLU A 101 6.76 19.23 -4.63
N VAL A 102 5.66 18.78 -5.22
CA VAL A 102 4.35 19.45 -5.10
C VAL A 102 3.43 18.71 -4.16
N LEU A 103 3.28 17.40 -4.34
CA LEU A 103 2.37 16.56 -3.56
C LEU A 103 2.62 16.64 -2.04
N PRO A 104 3.86 16.67 -1.52
CA PRO A 104 4.09 16.79 -0.07
C PRO A 104 3.46 18.05 0.55
N LYS A 105 3.29 19.12 -0.23
CA LYS A 105 2.71 20.39 0.21
C LYS A 105 1.17 20.40 0.17
N LYS A 106 0.54 19.32 -0.35
CA LYS A 106 -0.92 19.18 -0.46
C LYS A 106 -1.59 18.62 0.79
N ASN A 107 -0.81 18.19 1.77
CA ASN A 107 -1.37 17.71 3.03
C ASN A 107 -1.95 18.89 3.83
N ASP A 108 -3.25 19.08 3.71
CA ASP A 108 -4.02 20.13 4.36
C ASP A 108 -5.12 19.52 5.24
N ARG A 109 -6.07 20.36 5.66
CA ARG A 109 -7.23 19.91 6.47
C ARG A 109 -8.14 18.93 5.74
N THR A 110 -8.07 18.86 4.41
CA THR A 110 -8.93 17.98 3.58
C THR A 110 -8.35 16.57 3.55
N ILE A 111 -7.04 16.45 3.25
CA ILE A 111 -6.30 15.17 3.26
C ILE A 111 -6.05 14.73 4.71
N SER A 112 -5.68 15.68 5.58
CA SER A 112 -5.51 15.47 7.03
C SER A 112 -4.65 14.26 7.39
N ALA A 113 -3.59 14.01 6.61
CA ALA A 113 -2.68 12.90 6.85
C ALA A 113 -1.74 13.21 8.04
N ARG A 114 -1.55 12.22 8.91
CA ARG A 114 -0.68 12.30 10.09
C ARG A 114 -0.31 10.90 10.58
N PRO A 115 0.76 10.75 11.36
CA PRO A 115 1.05 9.48 12.03
C PRO A 115 -0.17 8.96 12.79
N ARG A 116 -0.44 7.67 12.68
CA ARG A 116 -1.47 7.04 13.49
C ARG A 116 -0.97 6.88 14.92
N GLU A 117 -1.83 7.15 15.88
CA GLU A 117 -1.51 6.97 17.30
C GLU A 117 -1.06 5.54 17.58
N GLY A 118 0.12 5.39 18.20
CA GLY A 118 0.73 4.09 18.53
C GLY A 118 1.46 3.41 17.36
N ALA A 119 1.49 4.01 16.16
CA ALA A 119 2.13 3.38 14.99
C ALA A 119 3.65 3.24 15.18
N HIS A 120 4.31 4.28 15.64
CA HIS A 120 5.75 4.27 15.91
C HIS A 120 6.13 3.23 16.98
N GLU A 121 5.42 3.24 18.09
CA GLU A 121 5.61 2.31 19.19
C GLU A 121 5.39 0.86 18.74
N ALA A 122 4.37 0.63 17.91
CA ALA A 122 4.08 -0.71 17.41
C ALA A 122 5.20 -1.23 16.49
N VAL A 123 5.69 -0.41 15.57
CA VAL A 123 6.81 -0.78 14.70
C VAL A 123 8.10 -0.99 15.52
N GLN A 124 8.38 -0.10 16.45
CA GLN A 124 9.56 -0.22 17.32
C GLN A 124 9.49 -1.48 18.19
N THR A 125 8.32 -1.80 18.76
CA THR A 125 8.13 -3.03 19.54
C THR A 125 8.47 -4.28 18.69
N VAL A 126 8.01 -4.34 17.45
CA VAL A 126 8.34 -5.45 16.54
C VAL A 126 9.85 -5.55 16.30
N LEU A 127 10.52 -4.42 16.09
CA LEU A 127 11.98 -4.37 15.91
C LEU A 127 12.75 -4.78 17.17
N ASP A 128 12.28 -4.37 18.36
CA ASP A 128 12.88 -4.73 19.66
C ASP A 128 12.78 -6.25 19.93
N HIS A 129 11.79 -6.94 19.37
CA HIS A 129 11.69 -8.41 19.34
C HIS A 129 12.63 -9.07 18.31
N GLY A 130 13.45 -8.28 17.60
CA GLY A 130 14.36 -8.80 16.59
C GLY A 130 13.70 -9.28 15.31
N LEU A 131 12.44 -8.88 15.07
CA LEU A 131 11.67 -9.26 13.91
C LEU A 131 11.89 -8.28 12.75
N ARG A 132 11.73 -8.80 11.54
CA ARG A 132 11.82 -8.03 10.31
C ARG A 132 10.51 -7.30 10.03
N ILE A 133 10.58 -6.16 9.34
CA ILE A 133 9.39 -5.39 8.96
C ILE A 133 9.35 -5.11 7.46
N ALA A 134 8.12 -5.04 6.92
CA ALA A 134 7.88 -4.55 5.56
C ALA A 134 6.56 -3.77 5.48
N LEU A 135 6.46 -2.87 4.51
CA LEU A 135 5.26 -2.08 4.22
C LEU A 135 4.55 -2.65 2.99
N LEU A 136 3.51 -3.42 3.22
CA LEU A 136 2.69 -4.03 2.18
C LEU A 136 1.42 -3.19 1.94
N THR A 137 1.58 -1.98 1.41
CA THR A 137 0.45 -1.14 0.99
C THR A 137 -0.10 -1.57 -0.38
N ASN A 138 -1.32 -1.12 -0.74
CA ASN A 138 -1.86 -1.43 -2.06
C ASN A 138 -1.01 -0.77 -3.16
N PRO A 139 -0.34 -1.54 -4.04
CA PRO A 139 0.66 -1.01 -4.97
C PRO A 139 0.04 -0.41 -6.24
N SER A 140 -0.85 0.56 -6.05
CA SER A 140 -1.52 1.31 -7.12
C SER A 140 -0.90 2.68 -7.37
N PHE A 141 0.17 3.02 -6.65
CA PHE A 141 0.85 4.31 -6.73
C PHE A 141 2.35 4.13 -6.92
N SER A 142 3.00 5.18 -7.43
CA SER A 142 4.44 5.26 -7.59
C SER A 142 5.19 5.20 -6.26
N ARG A 143 6.47 4.89 -6.35
CA ARG A 143 7.37 4.97 -5.21
C ARG A 143 7.36 6.37 -4.59
N SER A 144 7.49 7.42 -5.39
CA SER A 144 7.51 8.81 -4.93
C SER A 144 6.21 9.20 -4.21
N CYS A 145 5.06 8.77 -4.73
CA CYS A 145 3.76 8.96 -4.10
C CYS A 145 3.61 8.18 -2.77
N ILE A 146 4.13 6.96 -2.69
CA ILE A 146 4.15 6.18 -1.44
C ILE A 146 5.08 6.84 -0.42
N GLU A 147 6.30 7.23 -0.80
CA GLU A 147 7.27 7.90 0.07
C GLU A 147 6.74 9.25 0.57
N CYS A 148 6.01 10.00 -0.24
CA CYS A 148 5.30 11.21 0.19
C CYS A 148 4.34 10.92 1.36
N ARG A 149 3.52 9.89 1.26
CA ARG A 149 2.60 9.48 2.33
C ARG A 149 3.33 8.90 3.54
N MET A 150 4.42 8.16 3.34
CA MET A 150 5.30 7.72 4.43
C MET A 150 5.87 8.93 5.18
N GLY A 151 6.25 10.00 4.47
CA GLY A 151 6.70 11.26 5.09
C GLY A 151 5.60 11.93 5.93
N TRP A 152 4.35 11.91 5.48
CA TRP A 152 3.22 12.41 6.30
C TRP A 152 2.94 11.55 7.53
N GLY A 153 3.31 10.28 7.47
CA GLY A 153 3.17 9.32 8.57
C GLY A 153 4.41 9.19 9.45
N ASP A 154 5.47 10.00 9.19
CA ASP A 154 6.73 9.93 9.90
C ASP A 154 7.38 8.53 9.88
N MET A 155 7.35 7.89 8.68
CA MET A 155 7.78 6.49 8.49
C MET A 155 9.03 6.35 7.59
N LEU A 156 9.59 7.46 7.08
CA LEU A 156 10.68 7.38 6.10
C LEU A 156 11.96 6.75 6.67
N ASP A 157 12.21 6.93 7.95
CA ASP A 157 13.40 6.40 8.65
C ASP A 157 13.19 4.99 9.21
N MET A 158 11.98 4.42 9.06
CA MET A 158 11.72 3.04 9.48
C MET A 158 12.41 2.05 8.54
N PRO A 159 13.11 1.02 9.07
CA PRO A 159 13.90 0.08 8.27
C PRO A 159 13.04 -0.99 7.59
N PHE A 160 12.04 -0.58 6.80
CA PHE A 160 11.24 -1.50 6.02
C PHE A 160 12.10 -2.16 4.93
N GLU A 161 12.21 -3.48 4.96
CA GLU A 161 12.99 -4.24 3.97
C GLU A 161 12.33 -4.26 2.59
N LEU A 162 11.02 -4.12 2.54
CA LEU A 162 10.22 -3.97 1.33
C LEU A 162 9.12 -2.93 1.55
N VAL A 163 9.00 -2.00 0.62
CA VAL A 163 7.83 -1.13 0.45
C VAL A 163 7.22 -1.47 -0.91
N THR A 164 5.97 -1.95 -0.91
CA THR A 164 5.31 -2.30 -2.17
C THR A 164 4.82 -1.05 -2.91
N THR A 165 5.16 -0.97 -4.19
CA THR A 165 4.83 0.13 -5.09
C THR A 165 4.41 -0.43 -6.45
N TRP A 166 3.87 0.38 -7.33
CA TRP A 166 3.51 -0.10 -8.66
C TRP A 166 4.70 -0.48 -9.55
N GLU A 167 5.91 -0.02 -9.24
CA GLU A 167 7.13 -0.41 -9.94
C GLU A 167 7.59 -1.82 -9.61
N ASN A 168 7.37 -2.25 -8.36
CA ASN A 168 7.89 -3.51 -7.86
C ASN A 168 6.82 -4.59 -7.64
N SER A 169 5.57 -4.34 -8.02
CA SER A 169 4.46 -5.27 -7.85
C SER A 169 3.77 -5.56 -9.17
N THR A 170 3.29 -6.79 -9.35
CA THR A 170 2.59 -7.26 -10.55
C THR A 170 1.08 -7.47 -10.29
N ARG A 171 0.65 -7.45 -9.05
CA ARG A 171 -0.72 -7.61 -8.59
C ARG A 171 -1.01 -6.60 -7.48
N VAL A 172 -2.27 -6.52 -7.06
CA VAL A 172 -2.76 -5.66 -5.98
C VAL A 172 -3.47 -6.50 -4.92
N LYS A 173 -3.68 -5.93 -3.73
CA LYS A 173 -4.53 -6.53 -2.70
C LYS A 173 -5.99 -6.70 -3.19
N PRO A 174 -6.69 -7.77 -2.80
CA PRO A 174 -6.30 -8.85 -1.90
C PRO A 174 -5.75 -10.10 -2.62
N SER A 175 -5.19 -9.95 -3.82
CA SER A 175 -4.71 -11.09 -4.62
C SER A 175 -3.74 -11.97 -3.84
N ALA A 176 -3.95 -13.27 -3.86
CA ALA A 176 -3.03 -14.25 -3.30
C ALA A 176 -1.62 -14.12 -3.89
N ASP A 177 -1.53 -13.85 -5.19
CA ASP A 177 -0.26 -13.68 -5.88
C ASP A 177 0.48 -12.43 -5.42
N TYR A 178 -0.23 -11.33 -5.10
CA TYR A 178 0.40 -10.15 -4.50
C TYR A 178 1.13 -10.48 -3.21
N TYR A 179 0.49 -11.23 -2.31
CA TYR A 179 1.11 -11.60 -1.03
C TYR A 179 2.25 -12.60 -1.22
N ARG A 180 2.05 -13.65 -2.04
CA ARG A 180 3.11 -14.63 -2.34
C ARG A 180 4.35 -13.98 -2.94
N ASP A 181 4.17 -13.11 -3.94
CA ASP A 181 5.27 -12.40 -4.59
C ASP A 181 6.01 -11.46 -3.63
N SER A 182 5.25 -10.75 -2.76
CA SER A 182 5.84 -9.85 -1.77
C SER A 182 6.65 -10.62 -0.73
N LEU A 183 6.12 -11.70 -0.20
CA LEU A 183 6.82 -12.56 0.77
C LEU A 183 8.02 -13.28 0.14
N ALA A 184 7.91 -13.72 -1.11
CA ALA A 184 9.03 -14.32 -1.85
C ALA A 184 10.21 -13.35 -2.01
N LYS A 185 9.95 -12.06 -2.28
CA LYS A 185 10.99 -11.01 -2.31
C LYS A 185 11.71 -10.84 -0.98
N LEU A 186 11.01 -11.07 0.11
CA LEU A 186 11.56 -11.03 1.47
C LEU A 186 12.22 -12.35 1.88
N GLY A 187 12.06 -13.41 1.10
CA GLY A 187 12.51 -14.75 1.47
C GLY A 187 11.77 -15.31 2.69
N LEU A 188 10.49 -14.95 2.85
CA LEU A 188 9.64 -15.34 3.97
C LEU A 188 8.55 -16.31 3.52
N ALA A 189 8.21 -17.25 4.38
CA ALA A 189 7.01 -18.07 4.24
C ALA A 189 5.79 -17.37 4.87
N PRO A 190 4.57 -17.58 4.33
CA PRO A 190 3.36 -17.01 4.93
C PRO A 190 3.17 -17.39 6.40
N GLU A 191 3.52 -18.64 6.76
CA GLU A 191 3.38 -19.19 8.12
C GLU A 191 4.37 -18.59 9.13
N GLU A 192 5.36 -17.82 8.65
CA GLU A 192 6.37 -17.12 9.45
C GLU A 192 6.11 -15.61 9.54
N THR A 193 4.99 -15.15 8.99
CA THR A 193 4.69 -13.73 8.80
C THR A 193 3.32 -13.38 9.35
N LEU A 194 3.23 -12.25 10.06
CA LEU A 194 1.98 -11.64 10.51
C LEU A 194 1.68 -10.40 9.65
N MET A 195 0.49 -10.36 9.03
CA MET A 195 -0.01 -9.18 8.34
C MET A 195 -0.84 -8.32 9.28
N VAL A 196 -0.49 -7.05 9.41
CA VAL A 196 -1.22 -6.04 10.22
C VAL A 196 -1.91 -5.06 9.29
N GLY A 197 -3.23 -4.93 9.38
CA GLY A 197 -3.99 -4.05 8.51
C GLY A 197 -5.38 -3.71 9.05
N ASN A 198 -6.01 -2.71 8.41
CA ASN A 198 -7.30 -2.17 8.84
C ASN A 198 -8.49 -2.56 7.94
N ASP A 199 -8.22 -3.06 6.73
CA ASP A 199 -9.26 -3.45 5.78
C ASP A 199 -9.31 -4.98 5.59
N PRO A 200 -10.25 -5.69 6.26
CA PRO A 200 -10.37 -7.14 6.14
C PRO A 200 -10.59 -7.66 4.72
N LYS A 201 -11.09 -6.81 3.82
CA LYS A 201 -11.30 -7.19 2.41
C LYS A 201 -10.01 -7.14 1.59
N ARG A 202 -9.05 -6.31 2.00
CA ARG A 202 -7.79 -6.11 1.29
C ARG A 202 -6.60 -6.74 2.01
N ASP A 203 -6.55 -6.60 3.34
CA ASP A 203 -5.39 -6.99 4.15
C ASP A 203 -5.46 -8.43 4.64
N PHE A 204 -6.65 -9.06 4.56
CA PHE A 204 -6.83 -10.45 4.94
C PHE A 204 -6.88 -11.32 3.70
N PRO A 205 -5.72 -11.82 3.26
CA PRO A 205 -5.66 -12.69 2.10
C PRO A 205 -6.42 -13.99 2.35
N SER A 206 -6.73 -14.69 1.27
CA SER A 206 -7.41 -15.98 1.35
C SER A 206 -6.73 -16.93 2.34
N PRO A 207 -7.50 -17.66 3.17
CA PRO A 207 -6.96 -18.68 4.08
C PRO A 207 -6.00 -19.68 3.42
N SER A 208 -6.14 -19.91 2.12
CA SER A 208 -5.24 -20.80 1.35
C SER A 208 -3.80 -20.33 1.24
N ILE A 209 -3.49 -19.10 1.66
CA ILE A 209 -2.12 -18.58 1.69
C ILE A 209 -1.40 -18.97 2.98
N GLY A 210 -2.14 -19.17 4.09
CA GLY A 210 -1.57 -19.47 5.40
C GLY A 210 -1.06 -18.25 6.16
N LEU A 211 -1.25 -17.03 5.64
CA LEU A 211 -0.83 -15.79 6.27
C LEU A 211 -1.79 -15.41 7.40
N LYS A 212 -1.28 -15.34 8.63
CA LYS A 212 -2.03 -14.86 9.80
C LYS A 212 -2.15 -13.33 9.76
N THR A 213 -3.23 -12.83 10.35
CA THR A 213 -3.58 -11.41 10.29
C THR A 213 -3.90 -10.84 11.66
N ALA A 214 -3.51 -9.58 11.88
CA ALA A 214 -3.93 -8.76 13.00
C ALA A 214 -4.73 -7.56 12.48
N TYR A 215 -5.90 -7.34 13.04
CA TYR A 215 -6.80 -6.27 12.63
C TYR A 215 -6.60 -5.00 13.46
N VAL A 216 -6.36 -3.89 12.78
CA VAL A 216 -6.27 -2.56 13.40
C VAL A 216 -7.53 -1.77 13.10
N GLY A 217 -8.39 -1.59 14.09
CA GLY A 217 -9.64 -0.86 13.91
C GLY A 217 -10.61 -1.01 15.07
N ALA A 218 -11.81 -0.46 14.89
CA ALA A 218 -12.87 -0.60 15.87
C ALA A 218 -13.55 -1.98 15.75
N GLY A 219 -13.71 -2.65 16.89
CA GLY A 219 -14.42 -3.92 16.96
C GLY A 219 -13.53 -5.16 16.78
N TYR A 220 -14.18 -6.31 16.66
CA TYR A 220 -13.54 -7.62 16.57
C TYR A 220 -13.66 -8.18 15.15
N GLN A 221 -12.57 -8.76 14.65
CA GLN A 221 -12.55 -9.47 13.37
C GLN A 221 -12.37 -10.99 13.65
N PRO A 222 -13.38 -11.82 13.33
CA PRO A 222 -13.38 -13.25 13.74
C PRO A 222 -12.25 -14.08 13.10
N HIS A 223 -11.67 -13.60 11.99
CA HIS A 223 -10.59 -14.33 11.30
C HIS A 223 -9.20 -13.73 11.56
N ALA A 224 -9.10 -12.73 12.43
CA ALA A 224 -7.83 -12.16 12.83
C ALA A 224 -7.31 -12.84 14.09
N LEU A 225 -6.02 -13.09 14.16
CA LEU A 225 -5.32 -13.56 15.35
C LEU A 225 -5.50 -12.59 16.52
N TRP A 226 -5.55 -11.28 16.20
CA TRP A 226 -5.73 -10.21 17.16
C TRP A 226 -6.52 -9.04 16.53
N SER A 227 -7.21 -8.25 17.39
CA SER A 227 -7.93 -7.04 16.98
C SER A 227 -7.81 -5.96 18.03
N GLY A 228 -7.52 -4.71 17.63
CA GLY A 228 -7.40 -3.57 18.54
C GLY A 228 -6.90 -2.31 17.85
N SER A 229 -6.45 -1.32 18.63
CA SER A 229 -5.76 -0.13 18.10
C SER A 229 -4.26 -0.40 17.91
N MET A 230 -3.54 0.47 17.16
CA MET A 230 -2.07 0.33 17.04
C MET A 230 -1.37 0.49 18.40
N ALA A 231 -1.87 1.37 19.27
CA ALA A 231 -1.34 1.52 20.63
C ALA A 231 -1.56 0.26 21.50
N ASP A 232 -2.67 -0.46 21.27
CA ASP A 232 -2.91 -1.74 21.95
C ASP A 232 -2.08 -2.87 21.34
N PHE A 233 -1.81 -2.82 20.02
CA PHE A 233 -0.93 -3.77 19.35
C PHE A 233 0.47 -3.80 19.98
N ALA A 234 1.06 -2.61 20.22
CA ALA A 234 2.36 -2.51 20.88
C ALA A 234 2.36 -3.11 22.30
N LYS A 235 1.30 -2.86 23.08
CA LYS A 235 1.17 -3.39 24.45
C LYS A 235 0.93 -4.89 24.51
N ASP A 236 0.17 -5.41 23.54
CA ASP A 236 -0.24 -6.81 23.48
C ASP A 236 0.75 -7.70 22.72
N PHE A 237 1.86 -7.14 22.20
CA PHE A 237 2.68 -7.83 21.21
C PHE A 237 3.26 -9.16 21.70
N ASP A 238 3.72 -9.26 22.95
CA ASP A 238 4.18 -10.53 23.55
C ASP A 238 3.11 -11.62 23.43
N ARG A 239 1.86 -11.27 23.76
CA ARG A 239 0.73 -12.20 23.67
C ARG A 239 0.37 -12.55 22.22
N ILE A 240 0.50 -11.59 21.31
CA ILE A 240 0.26 -11.82 19.87
C ILE A 240 1.29 -12.82 19.33
N GLU A 241 2.57 -12.63 19.66
CA GLU A 241 3.65 -13.52 19.25
C GLU A 241 3.47 -14.92 19.83
N GLU A 242 3.13 -15.03 21.12
CA GLU A 242 2.85 -16.32 21.77
C GLU A 242 1.70 -17.07 21.06
N ARG A 243 0.57 -16.40 20.80
CA ARG A 243 -0.58 -16.99 20.09
C ARG A 243 -0.20 -17.40 18.67
N PHE A 244 0.59 -16.57 17.98
CA PHE A 244 1.10 -16.88 16.63
C PHE A 244 1.89 -18.18 16.65
N CYS A 245 2.82 -18.33 17.59
CA CYS A 245 3.68 -19.51 17.72
C CYS A 245 2.92 -20.77 18.14
N ASN A 246 1.86 -20.64 18.97
CA ASN A 246 1.01 -21.75 19.40
C ASN A 246 0.03 -22.26 18.34
N GLY A 247 -0.10 -21.56 17.23
CA GLY A 247 -0.94 -22.00 16.12
C GLY A 247 -2.44 -21.66 16.28
N GLU A 248 -2.73 -20.66 17.12
CA GLU A 248 -4.11 -20.17 17.32
C GLU A 248 -4.65 -19.42 16.08
#